data_44a9c9cdd16b73807e4d92630fa2e109
#
_entry.id   44a9c9cdd16b73807e4d92630fa2e109
#
_cell.length_a   1.000
_cell.length_b   1.000
_cell.length_c   1.000
_cell.angle_alpha   90.00
_cell.angle_beta   90.00
_cell.angle_gamma   90.00
#
_symmetry.space_group_name_H-M   'P 1'
#
loop_
_entity.id
_entity.type
_entity.pdbx_description
1 polymer ?
#
loop_
_entity_poly.entity_id
_entity_poly.type
_entity_poly.pdbx_seq_one_letter_code
_entity_poly.pdbx_strand_id
1 'polypeptide(L)'
;MRKFYLYTIFLLFLFNKSFACQLLSVPIGSNINTAAQTFEFVDTYEEGAYEEEASVVFFDYAEDFCQGSNLKDTELEVIIHKSKLAGINLVNLDQNNKNLVYQFTKDFISDPGADAKSEKWIGHRNLSVGNLLIFYGKV
;
A
#
# COMPACT_ATOMS: atom_id res chain seq x y z
N MET A 1 -18.09 42.67 -5.51
CA MET A 1 -18.57 41.27 -5.47
C MET A 1 -17.79 40.29 -6.34
N ARG A 2 -17.24 40.66 -7.46
CA ARG A 2 -16.46 39.76 -8.36
C ARG A 2 -15.12 39.24 -7.76
N LYS A 3 -14.51 40.01 -6.88
CA LYS A 3 -13.21 39.62 -6.23
C LYS A 3 -13.36 38.62 -5.11
N PHE A 4 -14.51 38.50 -4.49
CA PHE A 4 -14.77 37.54 -3.41
C PHE A 4 -14.88 36.09 -3.91
N TYR A 5 -15.42 35.88 -5.11
CA TYR A 5 -15.57 34.54 -5.71
C TYR A 5 -14.23 33.93 -6.10
N LEU A 6 -13.24 34.72 -6.48
CA LEU A 6 -11.90 34.23 -6.84
C LEU A 6 -11.14 33.70 -5.62
N TYR A 7 -11.33 34.32 -4.46
CA TYR A 7 -10.70 33.87 -3.21
C TYR A 7 -11.32 32.56 -2.68
N THR A 8 -12.61 32.39 -2.85
CA THR A 8 -13.31 31.17 -2.39
C THR A 8 -12.93 29.95 -3.25
N ILE A 9 -12.74 30.13 -4.55
CA ILE A 9 -12.29 29.05 -5.45
C ILE A 9 -10.83 28.69 -5.17
N PHE A 10 -9.97 29.66 -4.86
CA PHE A 10 -8.56 29.39 -4.53
C PHE A 10 -8.41 28.63 -3.21
N LEU A 11 -9.26 28.90 -2.22
CA LEU A 11 -9.25 28.17 -0.92
C LEU A 11 -9.71 26.71 -1.04
N LEU A 12 -10.59 26.38 -2.00
CA LEU A 12 -11.04 25.01 -2.23
C LEU A 12 -9.98 24.12 -2.86
N PHE A 13 -8.96 24.68 -3.53
CA PHE A 13 -7.83 23.91 -4.09
C PHE A 13 -6.75 23.55 -3.07
N LEU A 14 -6.76 24.12 -1.87
CA LEU A 14 -5.71 23.90 -0.88
C LEU A 14 -5.92 22.67 0.02
N PHE A 15 -7.03 21.94 -0.09
CA PHE A 15 -7.36 20.83 0.80
C PHE A 15 -7.29 19.43 0.18
N ASN A 16 -6.88 19.31 -1.07
CA ASN A 16 -6.59 18.00 -1.63
C ASN A 16 -5.18 17.56 -1.24
N LYS A 17 -4.98 17.08 -0.02
CA LYS A 17 -3.88 16.18 0.27
C LYS A 17 -4.18 14.87 -0.44
N SER A 18 -3.87 14.80 -1.72
CA SER A 18 -3.77 13.56 -2.46
C SER A 18 -2.60 12.80 -1.83
N PHE A 19 -2.89 11.79 -1.01
CA PHE A 19 -1.89 10.84 -0.61
C PHE A 19 -1.46 10.09 -1.87
N ALA A 20 -0.25 10.36 -2.34
CA ALA A 20 0.34 9.63 -3.44
C ALA A 20 0.84 8.28 -2.92
N CYS A 21 -0.06 7.29 -2.83
CA CYS A 21 0.30 5.95 -2.43
C CYS A 21 0.43 5.05 -3.65
N GLN A 22 1.63 4.52 -3.87
CA GLN A 22 1.96 3.71 -5.05
C GLN A 22 1.79 2.21 -4.83
N LEU A 23 1.39 1.77 -3.64
CA LEU A 23 1.33 0.34 -3.27
C LEU A 23 0.47 -0.50 -4.23
N LEU A 24 -0.59 0.05 -4.79
CA LEU A 24 -1.45 -0.64 -5.77
C LEU A 24 -1.31 -0.09 -7.19
N SER A 25 -0.26 0.69 -7.48
CA SER A 25 -0.03 1.25 -8.81
C SER A 25 0.40 0.21 -9.84
N VAL A 26 1.01 -0.87 -9.38
CA VAL A 26 1.42 -2.01 -10.23
C VAL A 26 0.41 -3.14 -10.05
N PRO A 27 -0.29 -3.54 -11.10
CA PRO A 27 -1.23 -4.66 -11.02
C PRO A 27 -0.54 -5.98 -10.66
N ILE A 28 -1.19 -6.79 -9.83
CA ILE A 28 -0.74 -8.16 -9.57
C ILE A 28 -0.69 -8.94 -10.90
N GLY A 29 0.38 -9.68 -11.09
CA GLY A 29 0.69 -10.38 -12.35
C GLY A 29 1.57 -9.58 -13.32
N SER A 30 1.88 -8.32 -13.02
CA SER A 30 2.83 -7.51 -13.81
C SER A 30 4.22 -8.14 -13.81
N ASN A 31 4.98 -7.89 -14.89
CA ASN A 31 6.36 -8.35 -15.00
C ASN A 31 7.24 -7.73 -13.90
N ILE A 32 8.24 -8.49 -13.46
CA ILE A 32 9.20 -8.08 -12.42
C ILE A 32 9.86 -6.74 -12.74
N ASN A 33 10.20 -6.45 -14.01
CA ASN A 33 10.83 -5.18 -14.39
C ASN A 33 9.92 -3.98 -14.08
N THR A 34 8.61 -4.11 -14.29
CA THR A 34 7.64 -3.07 -13.95
C THR A 34 7.56 -2.87 -12.44
N ALA A 35 7.54 -3.95 -11.67
CA ALA A 35 7.54 -3.88 -10.22
C ALA A 35 8.84 -3.29 -9.68
N ALA A 36 10.00 -3.70 -10.22
CA ALA A 36 11.31 -3.23 -9.82
C ALA A 36 11.49 -1.72 -10.03
N GLN A 37 10.97 -1.18 -11.13
CA GLN A 37 11.00 0.26 -11.39
C GLN A 37 10.12 1.05 -10.43
N THR A 38 8.97 0.51 -10.06
CA THR A 38 8.03 1.20 -9.17
C THR A 38 8.45 1.13 -7.71
N PHE A 39 8.97 -0.02 -7.27
CA PHE A 39 9.39 -0.27 -5.89
C PHE A 39 10.91 -0.18 -5.70
N GLU A 40 11.60 0.45 -6.65
CA GLU A 40 12.99 0.88 -6.57
C GLU A 40 14.03 -0.22 -6.23
N PHE A 41 13.73 -1.49 -6.55
CA PHE A 41 14.67 -2.59 -6.33
C PHE A 41 15.44 -3.02 -7.59
N VAL A 42 15.50 -2.16 -8.60
CA VAL A 42 16.21 -2.43 -9.89
C VAL A 42 17.67 -2.81 -9.67
N ASP A 43 18.35 -2.11 -8.75
CA ASP A 43 19.77 -2.34 -8.47
C ASP A 43 20.06 -3.67 -7.74
N THR A 44 19.02 -4.28 -7.15
CA THR A 44 19.12 -5.57 -6.45
C THR A 44 18.62 -6.74 -7.29
N TYR A 45 18.07 -6.43 -8.46
CA TYR A 45 17.52 -7.40 -9.39
C TYR A 45 18.45 -7.60 -10.57
N GLU A 46 19.00 -8.81 -10.73
CA GLU A 46 19.73 -9.22 -11.92
C GLU A 46 18.76 -9.94 -12.86
N GLU A 47 18.63 -9.44 -14.09
CA GLU A 47 17.76 -10.04 -15.11
C GLU A 47 18.20 -11.49 -15.39
N GLY A 48 17.26 -12.43 -15.19
CA GLY A 48 17.51 -13.86 -15.34
C GLY A 48 18.12 -14.58 -14.12
N ALA A 49 18.41 -13.86 -13.03
CA ALA A 49 18.90 -14.46 -11.79
C ALA A 49 17.86 -15.30 -11.05
N TYR A 50 16.56 -15.06 -11.31
CA TYR A 50 15.47 -15.75 -10.67
C TYR A 50 14.86 -16.76 -11.63
N GLU A 51 15.12 -18.05 -11.39
CA GLU A 51 14.51 -19.13 -12.15
C GLU A 51 12.99 -19.05 -12.11
N GLU A 52 12.33 -19.55 -13.15
CA GLU A 52 10.87 -19.43 -13.35
C GLU A 52 10.03 -19.96 -12.18
N GLU A 53 10.59 -20.79 -11.30
CA GLU A 53 9.88 -21.38 -10.16
C GLU A 53 10.20 -20.74 -8.82
N ALA A 54 11.20 -19.85 -8.75
CA ALA A 54 11.58 -19.20 -7.50
C ALA A 54 10.59 -18.11 -7.08
N SER A 55 10.37 -18.02 -5.78
CA SER A 55 9.73 -16.88 -5.15
C SER A 55 10.79 -16.05 -4.43
N VAL A 56 10.75 -14.74 -4.65
CA VAL A 56 11.66 -13.77 -4.04
C VAL A 56 10.87 -12.68 -3.38
N VAL A 57 11.36 -12.19 -2.24
CA VAL A 57 10.76 -11.07 -1.52
C VAL A 57 11.78 -9.95 -1.43
N PHE A 58 11.41 -8.77 -1.88
CA PHE A 58 12.16 -7.53 -1.70
C PHE A 58 11.55 -6.74 -0.56
N PHE A 59 12.40 -6.14 0.27
CA PHE A 59 12.02 -5.44 1.48
C PHE A 59 12.37 -3.95 1.36
N ASP A 60 11.44 -3.10 1.79
CA ASP A 60 11.64 -1.66 1.86
C ASP A 60 10.72 -1.05 2.95
N TYR A 61 10.73 0.28 3.09
CA TYR A 61 9.83 0.98 3.99
C TYR A 61 8.59 1.49 3.26
N ALA A 62 7.42 1.19 3.81
CA ALA A 62 6.15 1.54 3.17
C ALA A 62 5.92 3.05 3.05
N GLU A 63 6.54 3.87 3.93
CA GLU A 63 6.42 5.33 3.88
C GLU A 63 7.01 5.94 2.61
N ASP A 64 8.03 5.31 2.01
CA ASP A 64 8.69 5.79 0.79
C ASP A 64 7.75 5.71 -0.41
N PHE A 65 6.83 4.76 -0.40
CA PHE A 65 5.84 4.53 -1.46
C PHE A 65 4.44 5.09 -1.15
N CYS A 66 4.23 5.59 0.06
CA CYS A 66 2.98 6.21 0.51
C CYS A 66 3.26 7.52 1.23
N GLN A 67 3.76 8.50 0.52
CA GLN A 67 4.13 9.80 1.09
C GLN A 67 2.94 10.48 1.77
N GLY A 68 3.19 11.01 2.97
CA GLY A 68 2.16 11.66 3.78
C GLY A 68 1.27 10.70 4.56
N SER A 69 1.49 9.38 4.46
CA SER A 69 0.91 8.39 5.35
C SER A 69 1.67 8.35 6.68
N ASN A 70 1.12 7.65 7.66
CA ASN A 70 1.76 7.39 8.94
C ASN A 70 2.44 6.00 8.99
N LEU A 71 2.91 5.49 7.85
CA LEU A 71 3.50 4.16 7.71
C LEU A 71 5.00 4.11 8.05
N LYS A 72 5.51 5.02 8.87
CA LYS A 72 6.92 5.18 9.18
C LYS A 72 7.60 3.90 9.66
N ASP A 73 6.94 3.14 10.53
CA ASP A 73 7.50 1.90 11.09
C ASP A 73 6.79 0.67 10.47
N THR A 74 6.60 0.72 9.16
CA THR A 74 5.95 -0.35 8.40
C THR A 74 6.88 -0.82 7.31
N GLU A 75 7.20 -2.11 7.33
CA GLU A 75 7.94 -2.77 6.27
C GLU A 75 7.01 -3.10 5.10
N LEU A 76 7.51 -2.86 3.90
CA LEU A 76 6.91 -3.25 2.64
C LEU A 76 7.64 -4.49 2.12
N GLU A 77 6.91 -5.56 1.90
CA GLU A 77 7.42 -6.77 1.23
C GLU A 77 6.79 -6.87 -0.17
N VAL A 78 7.62 -6.82 -1.19
CA VAL A 78 7.20 -7.03 -2.59
C VAL A 78 7.51 -8.47 -2.98
N ILE A 79 6.48 -9.27 -3.22
CA ILE A 79 6.59 -10.70 -3.49
C ILE A 79 6.57 -10.93 -4.99
N ILE A 80 7.65 -11.47 -5.51
CA ILE A 80 7.78 -11.90 -6.91
C ILE A 80 7.72 -13.42 -6.97
N HIS A 81 6.90 -13.94 -7.86
CA HIS A 81 6.84 -15.37 -8.16
C HIS A 81 6.79 -15.57 -9.68
N LYS A 82 7.63 -16.42 -10.21
CA LYS A 82 7.74 -16.69 -11.66
C LYS A 82 7.90 -15.42 -12.49
N SER A 83 8.84 -14.56 -12.05
CA SER A 83 9.13 -13.26 -12.68
C SER A 83 7.92 -12.30 -12.78
N LYS A 84 6.93 -12.47 -11.91
CA LYS A 84 5.75 -11.61 -11.84
C LYS A 84 5.47 -11.15 -10.41
N LEU A 85 4.91 -9.95 -10.29
CA LEU A 85 4.40 -9.47 -9.01
C LEU A 85 3.26 -10.38 -8.54
N ALA A 86 3.50 -11.11 -7.46
CA ALA A 86 2.55 -12.03 -6.87
C ALA A 86 1.75 -11.42 -5.72
N GLY A 87 2.36 -10.48 -5.00
CA GLY A 87 1.72 -9.86 -3.86
C GLY A 87 2.53 -8.74 -3.24
N ILE A 88 1.89 -8.02 -2.33
CA ILE A 88 2.47 -6.98 -1.49
C ILE A 88 1.98 -7.23 -0.07
N ASN A 89 2.92 -7.24 0.88
CA ASN A 89 2.62 -7.26 2.31
C ASN A 89 3.05 -5.96 2.97
N LEU A 90 2.28 -5.54 3.95
CA LEU A 90 2.64 -4.49 4.90
C LEU A 90 2.78 -5.13 6.27
N VAL A 91 3.95 -5.00 6.86
CA VAL A 91 4.27 -5.57 8.18
C VAL A 91 4.51 -4.43 9.16
N ASN A 92 3.67 -4.34 10.18
CA ASN A 92 3.80 -3.33 11.22
C ASN A 92 4.94 -3.68 12.16
N LEU A 93 5.96 -2.84 12.23
CA LEU A 93 7.10 -2.96 13.14
C LEU A 93 6.92 -2.13 14.43
N ASP A 94 5.94 -1.22 14.46
CA ASP A 94 5.66 -0.38 15.63
C ASP A 94 4.95 -1.17 16.73
N GLN A 95 5.69 -1.50 17.77
CA GLN A 95 5.19 -2.19 18.97
C GLN A 95 4.18 -1.34 19.77
N ASN A 96 4.23 -0.02 19.63
CA ASN A 96 3.37 0.91 20.37
C ASN A 96 2.04 1.16 19.67
N ASN A 97 1.98 0.98 18.34
CA ASN A 97 0.78 1.16 17.54
C ASN A 97 0.43 -0.08 16.72
N LYS A 98 0.00 -1.11 17.40
CA LYS A 98 -0.33 -2.41 16.79
C LYS A 98 -1.46 -2.36 15.76
N ASN A 99 -2.22 -1.28 15.72
CA ASN A 99 -3.34 -1.12 14.79
C ASN A 99 -2.99 -0.31 13.54
N LEU A 100 -1.77 0.16 13.40
CA LEU A 100 -1.35 1.07 12.35
C LEU A 100 -1.71 0.58 10.96
N VAL A 101 -1.22 -0.59 10.58
CA VAL A 101 -1.46 -1.18 9.26
C VAL A 101 -2.94 -1.52 9.05
N TYR A 102 -3.63 -1.98 10.10
CA TYR A 102 -5.06 -2.24 10.04
C TYR A 102 -5.85 -0.96 9.70
N GLN A 103 -5.60 0.14 10.42
CA GLN A 103 -6.29 1.41 10.18
C GLN A 103 -5.97 1.97 8.80
N PHE A 104 -4.69 1.97 8.44
CA PHE A 104 -4.27 2.41 7.12
C PHE A 104 -4.97 1.62 6.01
N THR A 105 -4.93 0.29 6.07
CA THR A 105 -5.51 -0.57 5.02
C THR A 105 -7.02 -0.38 4.94
N LYS A 106 -7.72 -0.36 6.09
CA LYS A 106 -9.15 -0.11 6.15
C LYS A 106 -9.56 1.18 5.42
N ASP A 107 -8.83 2.26 5.69
CA ASP A 107 -9.12 3.56 5.10
C ASP A 107 -8.69 3.63 3.63
N PHE A 108 -7.55 3.06 3.30
CA PHE A 108 -7.00 3.04 1.94
C PHE A 108 -7.91 2.32 0.94
N ILE A 109 -8.48 1.18 1.33
CA ILE A 109 -9.42 0.41 0.48
C ILE A 109 -10.88 0.77 0.72
N SER A 110 -11.17 1.69 1.66
CA SER A 110 -12.53 2.10 2.05
C SER A 110 -13.42 0.90 2.40
N ASP A 111 -12.93 -0.01 3.27
CA ASP A 111 -13.70 -1.21 3.65
C ASP A 111 -14.85 -0.88 4.62
N PRO A 112 -16.10 -0.86 4.15
CA PRO A 112 -17.25 -0.50 5.00
C PRO A 112 -17.52 -1.55 6.08
N GLY A 113 -17.11 -2.79 5.86
CA GLY A 113 -17.29 -3.87 6.83
C GLY A 113 -16.37 -3.77 8.03
N ALA A 114 -15.25 -3.05 7.91
CA ALA A 114 -14.33 -2.84 9.02
C ALA A 114 -14.92 -1.91 10.08
N ASP A 115 -15.75 -0.95 9.69
CA ASP A 115 -16.37 0.01 10.60
C ASP A 115 -17.43 -0.64 11.53
N ALA A 116 -17.93 -1.81 11.16
CA ALA A 116 -18.81 -2.61 12.01
C ALA A 116 -18.06 -3.31 13.16
N LYS A 117 -16.73 -3.26 13.16
CA LYS A 117 -15.89 -3.88 14.19
C LYS A 117 -15.50 -2.86 15.26
N SER A 118 -15.57 -3.27 16.50
CA SER A 118 -15.13 -2.44 17.62
C SER A 118 -13.60 -2.29 17.62
N GLU A 119 -13.09 -1.25 18.29
CA GLU A 119 -11.64 -1.07 18.50
C GLU A 119 -10.98 -2.26 19.22
N LYS A 120 -11.74 -2.99 20.01
CA LYS A 120 -11.28 -4.19 20.73
C LYS A 120 -11.33 -5.46 19.88
N TRP A 121 -11.86 -5.39 18.67
CA TRP A 121 -11.91 -6.56 17.81
C TRP A 121 -10.51 -6.98 17.39
N ILE A 122 -10.25 -8.25 17.53
CA ILE A 122 -9.04 -8.94 17.05
C ILE A 122 -9.49 -9.94 15.99
N GLY A 123 -8.76 -10.01 14.89
CA GLY A 123 -9.08 -10.91 13.78
C GLY A 123 -8.64 -10.33 12.43
N HIS A 124 -9.17 -10.90 11.39
CA HIS A 124 -8.82 -10.47 10.03
C HIS A 124 -10.06 -10.29 9.16
N ARG A 125 -9.86 -9.56 8.07
CA ARG A 125 -10.81 -9.40 6.99
C ARG A 125 -10.22 -9.95 5.71
N ASN A 126 -11.09 -10.50 4.90
CA ASN A 126 -10.77 -11.04 3.59
C ASN A 126 -11.81 -10.50 2.62
N LEU A 127 -11.37 -9.76 1.61
CA LEU A 127 -12.26 -9.19 0.61
C LEU A 127 -11.59 -9.13 -0.75
N SER A 128 -12.41 -9.14 -1.79
CA SER A 128 -11.97 -8.98 -3.17
C SER A 128 -12.30 -7.58 -3.66
N VAL A 129 -11.31 -6.91 -4.24
CA VAL A 129 -11.45 -5.59 -4.86
C VAL A 129 -10.90 -5.69 -6.28
N GLY A 130 -11.78 -5.76 -7.26
CA GLY A 130 -11.40 -6.08 -8.64
C GLY A 130 -10.70 -7.44 -8.72
N ASN A 131 -9.47 -7.45 -9.21
CA ASN A 131 -8.64 -8.66 -9.32
C ASN A 131 -7.75 -8.92 -8.09
N LEU A 132 -7.89 -8.10 -7.04
CA LEU A 132 -7.10 -8.23 -5.83
C LEU A 132 -7.84 -9.02 -4.77
N LEU A 133 -7.15 -9.92 -4.12
CA LEU A 133 -7.55 -10.50 -2.85
C LEU A 133 -6.78 -9.77 -1.74
N ILE A 134 -7.51 -9.04 -0.91
CA ILE A 134 -6.94 -8.27 0.20
C ILE A 134 -7.23 -9.02 1.50
N PHE A 135 -6.17 -9.29 2.22
CA PHE A 135 -6.21 -9.94 3.51
C PHE A 135 -5.48 -9.05 4.52
N TYR A 136 -6.19 -8.55 5.50
CA TYR A 136 -5.58 -7.71 6.52
C TYR A 136 -6.22 -7.97 7.89
N GLY A 137 -5.46 -7.74 8.92
CA GLY A 137 -5.87 -8.12 10.25
C GLY A 137 -5.40 -7.18 11.34
N LYS A 138 -5.92 -7.45 12.52
CA LYS A 138 -5.61 -6.76 13.76
C LYS A 138 -5.30 -7.82 14.81
N VAL A 139 -4.13 -7.70 15.43
CA VAL A 139 -3.58 -8.65 16.41
C VAL A 139 -3.48 -8.00 17.79
#